data_ea839420ad0a7f70c286d428af7dfe70
#
_entry.id   ea839420ad0a7f70c286d428af7dfe70
#
_cell.length_a   1.000
_cell.length_b   1.000
_cell.length_c   1.000
_cell.angle_alpha   90.00
_cell.angle_beta   90.00
_cell.angle_gamma   90.00
#
_symmetry.space_group_name_H-M   'P 1'
#
loop_
_entity.id
_entity.type
_entity.pdbx_description
1 polymer ?
#
loop_
_entity_poly.entity_id
_entity_poly.type
_entity_poly.pdbx_seq_one_letter_code
_entity_poly.pdbx_strand_id
1 'polypeptide(L)'
;MSWDLSADVVVVGVGVAGVSAALEAVAAGADVIALDRYSGGGASTISGGIVYAGGGTWVQKQAGVADSSDAMFAYLSREVGDAVSEETLRKFCDESPAMIDWLSGHGVPFEASLCPYKTSYPSNRHYLYYSGSEAAGGFRDIAKPAPRGHRAKGKGTSGKMLYGPLIASALANGVRLEQQSRATELIMDDTGTVVGVQCLSLRGAPKQVRARYTALTSLSAKPGIYYPPMRKILQKQIEKMEARYAKPIRIQARSGVVLSAGGFIANRELVAEHAPQYRGGLALGTAGDDGSGIQMGTAVGAATDKLSNISAWRFIVPPSAFLSSVLVNEKGNRMVDESRYGAALGYAMIAENSGQGWLLADADLVKEARSQLGTQTMWFQRVQAETLLRGEGVTGNTLEEVAAKVGIDAAGLAATVAAHNDAIVAGEADPMGKPADFVRPVRTAPFSLFDVSLKKSLTNPLPMLTLGGLVVDEGTGEVTSTAGAAIPGLYAAGRTAVGICSNSYVSGLSLADCIYSGRRAGGHAAGRAQARPDGERPSG
;
A
#
# COMPACT_ATOMS: atom_id res chain seq x y z
N MET A 1 34.91 -18.69 -2.68
CA MET A 1 33.51 -19.08 -2.92
C MET A 1 33.26 -19.10 -4.42
N SER A 2 32.52 -20.07 -4.96
CA SER A 2 32.12 -20.06 -6.38
C SER A 2 30.76 -19.34 -6.53
N TRP A 3 30.63 -18.54 -7.58
CA TRP A 3 29.42 -17.81 -7.93
C TRP A 3 28.81 -18.41 -9.20
N ASP A 4 27.47 -18.56 -9.24
CA ASP A 4 26.75 -19.04 -10.42
C ASP A 4 26.41 -17.91 -11.38
N LEU A 5 26.17 -16.71 -10.83
CA LEU A 5 25.90 -15.47 -11.56
C LEU A 5 26.61 -14.30 -10.87
N SER A 6 26.85 -13.23 -11.61
CA SER A 6 27.46 -12.00 -11.10
C SER A 6 26.83 -10.76 -11.74
N ALA A 7 26.70 -9.70 -10.95
CA ALA A 7 26.25 -8.37 -11.38
C ALA A 7 26.89 -7.30 -10.48
N ASP A 8 26.76 -6.03 -10.83
CA ASP A 8 27.14 -4.94 -9.92
C ASP A 8 26.09 -4.79 -8.84
N VAL A 9 24.82 -4.73 -9.23
CA VAL A 9 23.69 -4.61 -8.30
C VAL A 9 22.76 -5.81 -8.43
N VAL A 10 22.41 -6.41 -7.30
CA VAL A 10 21.41 -7.49 -7.22
C VAL A 10 20.17 -6.96 -6.51
N VAL A 11 19.02 -7.00 -7.19
CA VAL A 11 17.73 -6.56 -6.65
C VAL A 11 16.90 -7.77 -6.24
N VAL A 12 16.48 -7.85 -4.97
CA VAL A 12 15.70 -8.95 -4.40
C VAL A 12 14.24 -8.53 -4.24
N GLY A 13 13.36 -9.11 -5.06
CA GLY A 13 11.95 -8.74 -5.15
C GLY A 13 11.69 -7.68 -6.22
N VAL A 14 10.98 -8.07 -7.29
CA VAL A 14 10.75 -7.23 -8.48
C VAL A 14 9.32 -6.69 -8.49
N GLY A 15 8.91 -6.06 -7.37
CA GLY A 15 7.77 -5.16 -7.30
C GLY A 15 8.11 -3.78 -7.87
N VAL A 16 7.23 -2.77 -7.67
CA VAL A 16 7.52 -1.41 -8.16
C VAL A 16 8.80 -0.84 -7.53
N ALA A 17 9.09 -1.09 -6.25
CA ALA A 17 10.33 -0.64 -5.61
C ALA A 17 11.56 -1.25 -6.28
N GLY A 18 11.56 -2.58 -6.49
CA GLY A 18 12.69 -3.26 -7.10
C GLY A 18 12.91 -2.91 -8.57
N VAL A 19 11.83 -2.77 -9.35
CA VAL A 19 11.99 -2.35 -10.76
C VAL A 19 12.46 -0.90 -10.87
N SER A 20 12.05 -0.02 -9.94
CA SER A 20 12.56 1.35 -9.87
C SER A 20 14.04 1.40 -9.49
N ALA A 21 14.46 0.56 -8.53
CA ALA A 21 15.88 0.41 -8.18
C ALA A 21 16.71 -0.11 -9.35
N ALA A 22 16.21 -1.13 -10.05
CA ALA A 22 16.89 -1.69 -11.21
C ALA A 22 17.04 -0.70 -12.35
N LEU A 23 16.01 0.11 -12.63
CA LEU A 23 16.03 1.15 -13.67
C LEU A 23 17.06 2.25 -13.36
N GLU A 24 17.10 2.75 -12.13
CA GLU A 24 18.09 3.79 -11.74
C GLU A 24 19.51 3.22 -11.73
N ALA A 25 19.69 1.97 -11.28
CA ALA A 25 21.01 1.34 -11.30
C ALA A 25 21.54 1.16 -12.73
N VAL A 26 20.70 0.70 -13.67
CA VAL A 26 21.09 0.58 -15.07
C VAL A 26 21.32 1.95 -15.70
N ALA A 27 20.49 2.94 -15.40
CA ALA A 27 20.67 4.31 -15.88
C ALA A 27 22.02 4.92 -15.42
N ALA A 28 22.50 4.49 -14.24
CA ALA A 28 23.84 4.84 -13.73
C ALA A 28 24.96 3.94 -14.30
N GLY A 29 24.68 3.05 -15.27
CA GLY A 29 25.67 2.21 -15.95
C GLY A 29 26.04 0.92 -15.24
N ALA A 30 25.32 0.49 -14.18
CA ALA A 30 25.57 -0.75 -13.49
C ALA A 30 24.98 -1.96 -14.25
N ASP A 31 25.67 -3.10 -14.20
CA ASP A 31 25.11 -4.39 -14.56
C ASP A 31 24.15 -4.88 -13.47
N VAL A 32 22.90 -5.22 -13.82
CA VAL A 32 21.85 -5.50 -12.84
C VAL A 32 21.21 -6.87 -13.05
N ILE A 33 21.16 -7.66 -11.97
CA ILE A 33 20.28 -8.83 -11.86
C ILE A 33 19.15 -8.51 -10.90
N ALA A 34 17.91 -8.67 -11.35
CA ALA A 34 16.72 -8.57 -10.52
C ALA A 34 16.09 -9.96 -10.37
N LEU A 35 15.93 -10.44 -9.13
CA LEU A 35 15.38 -11.77 -8.86
C LEU A 35 14.04 -11.70 -8.14
N ASP A 36 13.13 -12.59 -8.52
CA ASP A 36 11.81 -12.70 -7.92
C ASP A 36 11.42 -14.17 -7.69
N ARG A 37 10.82 -14.45 -6.52
CA ARG A 37 10.32 -15.78 -6.18
C ARG A 37 9.30 -16.29 -7.18
N TYR A 38 8.51 -15.39 -7.76
CA TYR A 38 7.45 -15.72 -8.72
C TYR A 38 7.78 -15.21 -10.12
N SER A 39 6.87 -14.43 -10.70
CA SER A 39 7.05 -13.88 -12.05
C SER A 39 7.34 -12.37 -12.06
N GLY A 40 7.57 -11.79 -10.90
CA GLY A 40 7.71 -10.35 -10.71
C GLY A 40 6.38 -9.64 -10.47
N GLY A 41 6.45 -8.36 -10.12
CA GLY A 41 5.32 -7.47 -9.91
C GLY A 41 4.69 -7.51 -8.52
N GLY A 42 4.70 -8.64 -7.84
CA GLY A 42 4.22 -8.76 -6.46
C GLY A 42 2.86 -8.10 -6.22
N ALA A 43 2.73 -7.46 -5.06
CA ALA A 43 1.52 -6.69 -4.69
C ALA A 43 1.25 -5.51 -5.63
N SER A 44 2.28 -4.96 -6.28
CA SER A 44 2.14 -3.80 -7.17
C SER A 44 1.24 -4.08 -8.37
N THR A 45 1.34 -5.27 -8.99
CA THR A 45 0.49 -5.64 -10.15
C THR A 45 -0.97 -5.85 -9.82
N ILE A 46 -1.29 -6.27 -8.61
CA ILE A 46 -2.67 -6.49 -8.16
C ILE A 46 -3.28 -5.26 -7.47
N SER A 47 -2.49 -4.22 -7.25
CA SER A 47 -2.89 -2.96 -6.62
C SER A 47 -3.85 -2.12 -7.47
N GLY A 48 -4.33 -1.01 -6.90
CA GLY A 48 -5.09 0.00 -7.62
C GLY A 48 -4.30 0.77 -8.68
N GLY A 49 -2.97 0.69 -8.66
CA GLY A 49 -2.10 1.44 -9.58
C GLY A 49 -2.17 2.95 -9.39
N ILE A 50 -2.29 3.39 -8.14
CA ILE A 50 -2.36 4.80 -7.76
C ILE A 50 -0.98 5.22 -7.25
N VAL A 51 -0.48 6.34 -7.74
CA VAL A 51 0.71 7.02 -7.23
C VAL A 51 0.27 8.31 -6.56
N TYR A 52 0.62 8.47 -5.27
CA TYR A 52 0.37 9.72 -4.55
C TYR A 52 1.42 10.75 -4.96
N ALA A 53 1.00 11.79 -5.62
CA ALA A 53 1.89 12.83 -6.12
C ALA A 53 1.16 14.18 -6.13
N GLY A 54 1.91 15.27 -5.98
CA GLY A 54 1.36 16.62 -5.95
C GLY A 54 2.38 17.66 -6.39
N GLY A 55 2.25 18.89 -5.91
CA GLY A 55 3.17 19.96 -6.22
C GLY A 55 3.07 20.52 -7.63
N GLY A 56 1.94 20.30 -8.31
CA GLY A 56 1.74 20.80 -9.66
C GLY A 56 2.26 19.87 -10.76
N THR A 57 1.95 18.57 -10.67
CA THR A 57 2.21 17.61 -11.75
C THR A 57 1.55 18.04 -13.07
N TRP A 58 2.05 17.54 -14.20
CA TRP A 58 1.43 17.84 -15.50
C TRP A 58 -0.04 17.36 -15.54
N VAL A 59 -0.37 16.27 -14.86
CA VAL A 59 -1.74 15.75 -14.76
C VAL A 59 -2.64 16.74 -14.03
N GLN A 60 -2.18 17.29 -12.88
CA GLN A 60 -2.90 18.32 -12.13
C GLN A 60 -3.09 19.59 -12.96
N LYS A 61 -2.04 20.08 -13.63
CA LYS A 61 -2.10 21.25 -14.49
C LYS A 61 -3.11 21.07 -15.63
N GLN A 62 -3.09 19.92 -16.31
CA GLN A 62 -4.05 19.62 -17.39
C GLN A 62 -5.48 19.47 -16.87
N ALA A 63 -5.67 19.03 -15.62
CA ALA A 63 -6.99 18.97 -14.97
C ALA A 63 -7.48 20.34 -14.42
N GLY A 64 -6.71 21.41 -14.58
CA GLY A 64 -7.01 22.72 -14.02
C GLY A 64 -6.87 22.81 -12.50
N VAL A 65 -6.10 21.92 -11.89
CA VAL A 65 -5.85 21.85 -10.44
C VAL A 65 -4.57 22.61 -10.09
N ALA A 66 -4.70 23.59 -9.19
CA ALA A 66 -3.56 24.25 -8.57
C ALA A 66 -3.14 23.49 -7.30
N ASP A 67 -1.87 23.09 -7.23
CA ASP A 67 -1.25 22.46 -6.06
C ASP A 67 0.21 22.93 -5.94
N SER A 68 0.79 22.82 -4.73
CA SER A 68 2.19 23.17 -4.48
C SER A 68 2.86 22.10 -3.60
N SER A 69 4.19 22.00 -3.70
CA SER A 69 5.01 21.16 -2.81
C SER A 69 4.77 21.52 -1.34
N ASP A 70 4.65 22.82 -1.02
CA ASP A 70 4.38 23.29 0.35
C ASP A 70 3.03 22.81 0.87
N ALA A 71 1.97 22.89 0.07
CA ALA A 71 0.66 22.40 0.46
C ALA A 71 0.64 20.86 0.61
N MET A 72 1.40 20.15 -0.24
CA MET A 72 1.57 18.70 -0.12
C MET A 72 2.34 18.34 1.14
N PHE A 73 3.43 19.05 1.43
CA PHE A 73 4.25 18.86 2.61
C PHE A 73 3.45 19.11 3.90
N ALA A 74 2.76 20.24 3.99
CA ALA A 74 1.95 20.58 5.16
C ALA A 74 0.88 19.52 5.46
N TYR A 75 0.24 18.97 4.43
CA TYR A 75 -0.70 17.86 4.57
C TYR A 75 0.00 16.57 5.02
N LEU A 76 1.05 16.17 4.30
CA LEU A 76 1.73 14.89 4.54
C LEU A 76 2.47 14.85 5.88
N SER A 77 2.95 15.98 6.41
CA SER A 77 3.59 16.04 7.74
C SER A 77 2.68 15.47 8.83
N ARG A 78 1.36 15.63 8.72
CA ARG A 78 0.39 15.02 9.65
C ARG A 78 0.14 13.53 9.42
N GLU A 79 0.21 13.07 8.19
CA GLU A 79 -0.01 11.65 7.88
C GLU A 79 1.27 10.83 8.13
N VAL A 80 2.41 11.37 7.77
CA VAL A 80 3.73 10.71 7.86
C VAL A 80 4.28 10.74 9.29
N GLY A 81 4.00 11.82 10.05
CA GLY A 81 4.49 11.97 11.42
C GLY A 81 6.02 11.90 11.49
N ASP A 82 6.51 11.02 12.35
CA ASP A 82 7.93 10.79 12.62
C ASP A 82 8.54 9.60 11.84
N ALA A 83 7.86 9.12 10.79
CA ALA A 83 8.34 7.96 10.05
C ALA A 83 9.63 8.23 9.27
N VAL A 84 9.81 9.46 8.82
CA VAL A 84 11.02 9.98 8.18
C VAL A 84 11.29 11.40 8.66
N SER A 85 12.51 11.90 8.44
CA SER A 85 12.88 13.29 8.73
C SER A 85 12.06 14.29 7.91
N GLU A 86 11.96 15.52 8.41
CA GLU A 86 11.32 16.62 7.69
C GLU A 86 12.01 16.89 6.35
N GLU A 87 13.35 16.78 6.30
CA GLU A 87 14.15 16.94 5.09
C GLU A 87 13.77 15.91 4.03
N THR A 88 13.67 14.64 4.40
CA THR A 88 13.26 13.55 3.48
C THR A 88 11.84 13.74 2.99
N LEU A 89 10.91 14.12 3.85
CA LEU A 89 9.53 14.39 3.45
C LEU A 89 9.45 15.61 2.51
N ARG A 90 10.23 16.67 2.79
CA ARG A 90 10.31 17.86 1.92
C ARG A 90 10.82 17.48 0.53
N LYS A 91 11.93 16.76 0.47
CA LYS A 91 12.50 16.25 -0.77
C LYS A 91 11.52 15.41 -1.57
N PHE A 92 10.81 14.49 -0.90
CA PHE A 92 9.76 13.68 -1.53
C PHE A 92 8.65 14.55 -2.16
N CYS A 93 8.22 15.61 -1.47
CA CYS A 93 7.20 16.52 -1.98
C CYS A 93 7.70 17.35 -3.17
N ASP A 94 8.93 17.85 -3.10
CA ASP A 94 9.55 18.68 -4.14
C ASP A 94 9.83 17.87 -5.41
N GLU A 95 10.25 16.62 -5.27
CA GLU A 95 10.51 15.69 -6.38
C GLU A 95 9.24 15.03 -6.95
N SER A 96 8.09 15.25 -6.31
CA SER A 96 6.83 14.57 -6.66
C SER A 96 6.36 14.82 -8.11
N PRO A 97 6.43 16.06 -8.68
CA PRO A 97 6.13 16.26 -10.09
C PRO A 97 7.06 15.48 -11.02
N ALA A 98 8.37 15.51 -10.74
CA ALA A 98 9.37 14.79 -11.53
C ALA A 98 9.20 13.26 -11.46
N MET A 99 8.65 12.72 -10.37
CA MET A 99 8.31 11.31 -10.25
C MET A 99 7.21 10.92 -11.26
N ILE A 100 6.19 11.74 -11.48
CA ILE A 100 5.14 11.49 -12.49
C ILE A 100 5.71 11.61 -13.90
N ASP A 101 6.63 12.56 -14.13
CA ASP A 101 7.32 12.71 -15.42
C ASP A 101 8.18 11.47 -15.72
N TRP A 102 8.95 11.00 -14.74
CA TRP A 102 9.77 9.79 -14.84
C TRP A 102 8.92 8.55 -15.16
N LEU A 103 7.81 8.34 -14.46
CA LEU A 103 6.87 7.25 -14.73
C LEU A 103 6.30 7.33 -16.16
N SER A 104 5.91 8.54 -16.59
CA SER A 104 5.40 8.78 -17.94
C SER A 104 6.47 8.50 -19.00
N GLY A 105 7.74 8.89 -18.75
CA GLY A 105 8.89 8.60 -19.59
C GLY A 105 9.15 7.11 -19.77
N HIS A 106 8.85 6.29 -18.77
CA HIS A 106 8.89 4.83 -18.85
C HIS A 106 7.59 4.20 -19.40
N GLY A 107 6.67 5.01 -19.92
CA GLY A 107 5.46 4.54 -20.60
C GLY A 107 4.26 4.26 -19.70
N VAL A 108 4.29 4.66 -18.42
CA VAL A 108 3.11 4.56 -17.53
C VAL A 108 2.06 5.57 -18.00
N PRO A 109 0.84 5.12 -18.38
CA PRO A 109 -0.18 6.01 -18.89
C PRO A 109 -0.91 6.72 -17.73
N PHE A 110 -0.97 8.04 -17.76
CA PHE A 110 -1.80 8.86 -16.88
C PHE A 110 -2.83 9.64 -17.69
N GLU A 111 -3.87 10.11 -17.02
CA GLU A 111 -4.95 10.93 -17.60
C GLU A 111 -5.48 11.92 -16.60
N ALA A 112 -5.75 13.15 -17.06
CA ALA A 112 -6.16 14.29 -16.24
C ALA A 112 -7.67 14.35 -15.93
N SER A 113 -8.39 13.24 -16.05
CA SER A 113 -9.82 13.19 -15.73
C SER A 113 -10.05 13.23 -14.22
N LEU A 114 -10.39 14.42 -13.71
CA LEU A 114 -10.66 14.69 -12.30
C LEU A 114 -11.99 14.03 -11.88
N CYS A 115 -11.95 13.29 -10.75
CA CYS A 115 -13.15 12.77 -10.10
C CYS A 115 -13.87 13.88 -9.35
N PRO A 116 -15.16 14.15 -9.65
CA PRO A 116 -15.89 15.28 -9.07
C PRO A 116 -16.39 15.02 -7.64
N TYR A 117 -16.17 13.83 -7.10
CA TYR A 117 -16.56 13.44 -5.74
C TYR A 117 -15.43 12.73 -5.02
N LYS A 118 -15.42 12.79 -3.69
CA LYS A 118 -14.48 12.03 -2.87
C LYS A 118 -14.82 10.54 -2.89
N THR A 119 -13.81 9.71 -3.13
CA THR A 119 -13.95 8.26 -3.19
C THR A 119 -12.64 7.57 -2.79
N SER A 120 -12.70 6.34 -2.30
CA SER A 120 -11.50 5.54 -2.01
C SER A 120 -10.84 5.00 -3.27
N TYR A 121 -11.61 4.77 -4.33
CA TYR A 121 -11.10 4.34 -5.63
C TYR A 121 -12.12 4.70 -6.72
N PRO A 122 -11.77 5.55 -7.69
CA PRO A 122 -12.72 6.05 -8.69
C PRO A 122 -13.07 4.99 -9.73
N SER A 123 -14.20 5.18 -10.40
CA SER A 123 -14.58 4.40 -11.57
C SER A 123 -13.60 4.59 -12.73
N ASN A 124 -13.71 3.78 -13.81
CA ASN A 124 -12.84 3.89 -14.99
C ASN A 124 -13.02 5.19 -15.81
N ARG A 125 -13.79 6.14 -15.31
CA ARG A 125 -13.99 7.46 -15.94
C ARG A 125 -13.02 8.52 -15.41
N HIS A 126 -12.38 8.25 -14.24
CA HIS A 126 -11.58 9.24 -13.54
C HIS A 126 -10.25 8.65 -13.10
N TYR A 127 -9.17 9.39 -13.33
CA TYR A 127 -7.81 8.96 -13.07
C TYR A 127 -7.01 9.93 -12.18
N LEU A 128 -7.60 11.09 -11.83
CA LEU A 128 -7.11 12.00 -10.80
C LEU A 128 -8.21 12.22 -9.76
N TYR A 129 -7.89 12.11 -8.46
CA TYR A 129 -8.89 12.20 -7.40
C TYR A 129 -8.28 12.50 -6.02
N TYR A 130 -9.12 12.89 -5.08
CA TYR A 130 -8.77 13.01 -3.66
C TYR A 130 -8.62 11.62 -3.04
N SER A 131 -7.39 11.16 -2.91
CA SER A 131 -7.07 9.78 -2.52
C SER A 131 -6.71 9.60 -1.05
N GLY A 132 -6.53 10.69 -0.32
CA GLY A 132 -6.26 10.71 1.12
C GLY A 132 -7.34 11.42 1.92
N SER A 133 -6.93 12.08 2.99
CA SER A 133 -7.76 12.91 3.87
C SER A 133 -7.68 14.41 3.53
N GLU A 134 -7.16 14.79 2.37
CA GLU A 134 -6.89 16.19 1.99
C GLU A 134 -8.13 17.09 2.10
N ALA A 135 -9.30 16.52 1.80
CA ALA A 135 -10.59 17.23 1.86
C ALA A 135 -11.34 17.03 3.19
N ALA A 136 -10.75 16.30 4.15
CA ALA A 136 -11.33 16.07 5.47
C ALA A 136 -11.07 17.24 6.43
N GLY A 137 -11.86 17.32 7.48
CA GLY A 137 -11.67 18.32 8.53
C GLY A 137 -10.31 18.18 9.25
N GLY A 138 -9.83 19.31 9.76
CA GLY A 138 -8.51 19.38 10.37
C GLY A 138 -7.34 19.35 9.39
N PHE A 139 -7.53 18.89 8.15
CA PHE A 139 -6.53 18.96 7.08
C PHE A 139 -6.75 20.15 6.15
N ARG A 140 -8.00 20.53 5.88
CA ARG A 140 -8.36 21.73 5.10
C ARG A 140 -7.81 23.03 5.70
N ASP A 141 -7.67 23.06 7.02
CA ASP A 141 -7.19 24.22 7.78
C ASP A 141 -5.66 24.37 7.69
N ILE A 142 -4.95 23.29 7.34
CA ILE A 142 -3.50 23.25 7.26
C ILE A 142 -3.00 23.55 5.85
N ALA A 143 -3.66 22.96 4.86
CA ALA A 143 -3.29 23.14 3.46
C ALA A 143 -4.53 23.12 2.56
N LYS A 144 -4.49 23.93 1.49
CA LYS A 144 -5.53 23.88 0.47
C LYS A 144 -5.67 22.46 -0.07
N PRO A 145 -6.87 21.85 -0.03
CA PRO A 145 -7.09 20.53 -0.58
C PRO A 145 -6.75 20.44 -2.06
N ALA A 146 -6.03 19.42 -2.46
CA ALA A 146 -5.76 19.12 -3.86
C ALA A 146 -5.86 17.61 -4.12
N PRO A 147 -6.40 17.17 -5.28
CA PRO A 147 -6.42 15.77 -5.67
C PRO A 147 -4.99 15.33 -6.03
N ARG A 148 -4.46 14.36 -5.28
CA ARG A 148 -3.08 13.86 -5.41
C ARG A 148 -2.99 12.38 -5.79
N GLY A 149 -4.11 11.70 -5.89
CA GLY A 149 -4.17 10.30 -6.36
C GLY A 149 -4.11 10.23 -7.88
N HIS A 150 -2.93 9.90 -8.42
CA HIS A 150 -2.68 9.68 -9.85
C HIS A 150 -2.85 8.19 -10.15
N ARG A 151 -3.97 7.81 -10.72
CA ARG A 151 -4.24 6.43 -11.12
C ARG A 151 -3.72 6.17 -12.52
N ALA A 152 -2.90 5.12 -12.70
CA ALA A 152 -2.50 4.68 -14.05
C ALA A 152 -3.76 4.32 -14.87
N LYS A 153 -3.83 4.82 -16.12
CA LYS A 153 -5.00 4.65 -16.99
C LYS A 153 -5.19 3.19 -17.41
N GLY A 154 -6.35 2.64 -17.07
CA GLY A 154 -6.69 1.26 -17.43
C GLY A 154 -8.02 0.79 -16.84
N LYS A 155 -8.55 -0.33 -17.34
CA LYS A 155 -9.81 -0.91 -16.85
C LYS A 155 -9.61 -1.70 -15.55
N GLY A 156 -10.53 -1.58 -14.63
CA GLY A 156 -10.49 -2.30 -13.34
C GLY A 156 -9.41 -1.77 -12.41
N THR A 157 -8.71 -2.63 -11.68
CA THR A 157 -7.53 -2.26 -10.89
C THR A 157 -6.32 -2.06 -11.81
N SER A 158 -5.64 -0.91 -11.69
CA SER A 158 -4.66 -0.45 -12.69
C SER A 158 -3.21 -0.78 -12.36
N GLY A 159 -2.93 -1.61 -11.34
CA GLY A 159 -1.56 -1.97 -10.95
C GLY A 159 -0.71 -2.56 -12.08
N LYS A 160 -1.34 -3.33 -12.98
CA LYS A 160 -0.66 -3.85 -14.19
C LYS A 160 -0.24 -2.74 -15.15
N MET A 161 -1.01 -1.66 -15.22
CA MET A 161 -0.72 -0.52 -16.10
C MET A 161 0.39 0.36 -15.54
N LEU A 162 0.62 0.31 -14.24
CA LEU A 162 1.78 0.93 -13.59
C LEU A 162 3.04 0.05 -13.77
N TYR A 163 2.94 -1.22 -13.40
CA TYR A 163 4.10 -2.13 -13.36
C TYR A 163 4.59 -2.58 -14.74
N GLY A 164 3.66 -2.90 -15.66
CA GLY A 164 3.99 -3.47 -16.97
C GLY A 164 4.95 -2.63 -17.81
N PRO A 165 4.72 -1.33 -17.99
CA PRO A 165 5.65 -0.45 -18.68
C PRO A 165 7.03 -0.36 -17.99
N LEU A 166 7.07 -0.30 -16.64
CA LEU A 166 8.32 -0.21 -15.90
C LEU A 166 9.19 -1.45 -16.09
N ILE A 167 8.62 -2.66 -15.96
CA ILE A 167 9.41 -3.89 -16.17
C ILE A 167 9.82 -4.05 -17.64
N ALA A 168 8.98 -3.67 -18.60
CA ALA A 168 9.34 -3.67 -20.00
C ALA A 168 10.52 -2.72 -20.28
N SER A 169 10.49 -1.53 -19.70
CA SER A 169 11.59 -0.57 -19.79
C SER A 169 12.87 -1.11 -19.15
N ALA A 170 12.79 -1.74 -17.96
CA ALA A 170 13.94 -2.33 -17.29
C ALA A 170 14.61 -3.41 -18.14
N LEU A 171 13.83 -4.31 -18.73
CA LEU A 171 14.34 -5.36 -19.60
C LEU A 171 14.95 -4.79 -20.89
N ALA A 172 14.34 -3.78 -21.48
CA ALA A 172 14.86 -3.11 -22.70
C ALA A 172 16.19 -2.38 -22.42
N ASN A 173 16.42 -1.94 -21.18
CA ASN A 173 17.67 -1.30 -20.75
C ASN A 173 18.71 -2.30 -20.18
N GLY A 174 18.51 -3.60 -20.36
CA GLY A 174 19.52 -4.62 -20.05
C GLY A 174 19.43 -5.25 -18.66
N VAL A 175 18.40 -4.96 -17.86
CA VAL A 175 18.19 -5.67 -16.58
C VAL A 175 17.95 -7.16 -16.84
N ARG A 176 18.74 -8.01 -16.21
CA ARG A 176 18.58 -9.46 -16.27
C ARG A 176 17.61 -9.93 -15.19
N LEU A 177 16.48 -10.51 -15.62
CA LEU A 177 15.42 -10.94 -14.69
C LEU A 177 15.51 -12.45 -14.41
N GLU A 178 15.80 -12.80 -13.16
CA GLU A 178 15.82 -14.18 -12.66
C GLU A 178 14.51 -14.47 -11.91
N GLN A 179 13.52 -14.94 -12.65
CA GLN A 179 12.21 -15.36 -12.11
C GLN A 179 12.29 -16.74 -11.45
N GLN A 180 11.28 -17.03 -10.59
CA GLN A 180 11.17 -18.32 -9.89
C GLN A 180 12.42 -18.64 -9.06
N SER A 181 12.98 -17.59 -8.46
CA SER A 181 14.21 -17.63 -7.67
C SER A 181 13.95 -16.98 -6.31
N ARG A 182 13.79 -17.80 -5.28
CA ARG A 182 13.54 -17.35 -3.91
C ARG A 182 14.86 -17.06 -3.22
N ALA A 183 15.13 -15.80 -2.89
CA ALA A 183 16.25 -15.43 -2.03
C ALA A 183 16.06 -16.06 -0.63
N THR A 184 17.14 -16.60 -0.08
CA THR A 184 17.12 -17.31 1.21
C THR A 184 18.11 -16.74 2.22
N GLU A 185 19.23 -16.16 1.74
CA GLU A 185 20.32 -15.73 2.61
C GLU A 185 21.14 -14.64 1.92
N LEU A 186 21.61 -13.66 2.69
CA LEU A 186 22.63 -12.70 2.28
C LEU A 186 24.02 -13.29 2.51
N ILE A 187 24.93 -13.09 1.58
CA ILE A 187 26.31 -13.57 1.67
C ILE A 187 27.19 -12.36 2.03
N MET A 188 27.91 -12.49 3.14
CA MET A 188 28.86 -11.50 3.62
C MET A 188 30.31 -11.98 3.40
N ASP A 189 31.20 -11.04 3.19
CA ASP A 189 32.64 -11.29 3.23
C ASP A 189 33.22 -11.15 4.66
N ASP A 190 34.53 -11.38 4.79
CA ASP A 190 35.22 -11.33 6.08
C ASP A 190 35.30 -9.91 6.68
N THR A 191 34.96 -8.88 5.90
CA THR A 191 34.89 -7.47 6.36
C THR A 191 33.51 -7.08 6.88
N GLY A 192 32.52 -7.98 6.77
CA GLY A 192 31.15 -7.68 7.10
C GLY A 192 30.37 -6.94 5.99
N THR A 193 30.90 -6.93 4.76
CA THR A 193 30.22 -6.37 3.59
C THR A 193 29.32 -7.42 2.95
N VAL A 194 28.08 -7.02 2.59
CA VAL A 194 27.19 -7.88 1.80
C VAL A 194 27.67 -7.90 0.35
N VAL A 195 28.08 -9.08 -0.12
CA VAL A 195 28.69 -9.31 -1.45
C VAL A 195 27.85 -10.19 -2.36
N GLY A 196 26.67 -10.60 -1.93
CA GLY A 196 25.79 -11.40 -2.76
C GLY A 196 24.59 -11.98 -2.02
N VAL A 197 23.86 -12.83 -2.72
CA VAL A 197 22.67 -13.52 -2.23
C VAL A 197 22.65 -14.97 -2.65
N GLN A 198 22.25 -15.86 -1.73
CA GLN A 198 21.90 -17.23 -2.03
C GLN A 198 20.38 -17.31 -2.30
N CYS A 199 20.02 -18.07 -3.32
CA CYS A 199 18.60 -18.30 -3.62
C CYS A 199 18.34 -19.74 -4.07
N LEU A 200 17.09 -20.19 -3.90
CA LEU A 200 16.56 -21.43 -4.44
C LEU A 200 15.87 -21.12 -5.76
N SER A 201 16.42 -21.62 -6.88
CA SER A 201 15.96 -21.30 -8.23
C SER A 201 15.40 -22.52 -8.96
N LEU A 202 14.28 -22.32 -9.66
CA LEU A 202 13.72 -23.29 -10.61
C LEU A 202 14.31 -23.16 -12.03
N ARG A 203 15.37 -22.38 -12.22
CA ARG A 203 16.00 -22.12 -13.53
C ARG A 203 16.32 -23.41 -14.29
N GLY A 204 16.83 -24.43 -13.62
CA GLY A 204 17.17 -25.74 -14.20
C GLY A 204 16.00 -26.74 -14.23
N ALA A 205 14.81 -26.39 -13.76
CA ALA A 205 13.67 -27.30 -13.74
C ALA A 205 13.05 -27.45 -15.16
N PRO A 206 12.39 -28.59 -15.44
CA PRO A 206 11.69 -28.80 -16.72
C PRO A 206 10.71 -27.68 -17.04
N LYS A 207 10.61 -27.30 -18.31
CA LYS A 207 9.70 -26.21 -18.78
C LYS A 207 8.26 -26.40 -18.30
N GLN A 208 7.75 -27.63 -18.28
CA GLN A 208 6.39 -27.93 -17.80
C GLN A 208 6.21 -27.63 -16.30
N VAL A 209 7.23 -27.93 -15.49
CA VAL A 209 7.23 -27.61 -14.05
C VAL A 209 7.19 -26.09 -13.86
N ARG A 210 8.03 -25.38 -14.57
CA ARG A 210 8.09 -23.89 -14.51
C ARG A 210 6.78 -23.26 -14.94
N ALA A 211 6.16 -23.75 -16.02
CA ALA A 211 4.85 -23.27 -16.51
C ALA A 211 3.74 -23.52 -15.47
N ARG A 212 3.71 -24.74 -14.87
CA ARG A 212 2.78 -25.07 -13.80
C ARG A 212 2.97 -24.18 -12.58
N TYR A 213 4.21 -23.93 -12.19
CA TYR A 213 4.53 -23.04 -11.08
C TYR A 213 3.98 -21.62 -11.34
N THR A 214 4.21 -21.05 -12.52
CA THR A 214 3.65 -19.75 -12.92
C THR A 214 2.12 -19.72 -12.87
N ALA A 215 1.44 -20.77 -13.35
CA ALA A 215 -0.01 -20.86 -13.30
C ALA A 215 -0.56 -20.87 -11.86
N LEU A 216 0.03 -21.70 -10.98
CA LEU A 216 -0.36 -21.79 -9.58
C LEU A 216 -0.13 -20.48 -8.83
N THR A 217 1.01 -19.82 -9.04
CA THR A 217 1.34 -18.53 -8.40
C THR A 217 0.43 -17.42 -8.87
N SER A 218 0.08 -17.38 -10.16
CA SER A 218 -0.89 -16.42 -10.71
C SER A 218 -2.29 -16.59 -10.11
N LEU A 219 -2.78 -17.84 -9.98
CA LEU A 219 -4.06 -18.13 -9.33
C LEU A 219 -4.03 -17.81 -7.82
N SER A 220 -2.89 -18.05 -7.15
CA SER A 220 -2.71 -17.71 -5.74
C SER A 220 -2.72 -16.20 -5.52
N ALA A 221 -2.17 -15.42 -6.43
CA ALA A 221 -2.19 -13.95 -6.37
C ALA A 221 -3.59 -13.40 -6.65
N LYS A 222 -4.23 -13.81 -7.77
CA LYS A 222 -5.59 -13.37 -8.13
C LYS A 222 -6.27 -14.49 -8.94
N PRO A 223 -7.39 -15.06 -8.50
CA PRO A 223 -8.33 -14.61 -7.45
C PRO A 223 -8.01 -15.03 -6.00
N GLY A 224 -6.91 -15.77 -5.75
CA GLY A 224 -6.60 -16.33 -4.43
C GLY A 224 -6.59 -15.34 -3.27
N ILE A 225 -6.27 -14.06 -3.51
CA ILE A 225 -6.34 -13.02 -2.49
C ILE A 225 -7.75 -12.83 -1.90
N TYR A 226 -8.79 -13.02 -2.71
CA TYR A 226 -10.18 -12.86 -2.30
C TYR A 226 -10.78 -14.15 -1.70
N TYR A 227 -10.10 -15.29 -1.87
CA TYR A 227 -10.54 -16.57 -1.32
C TYR A 227 -9.38 -17.30 -0.59
N PRO A 228 -9.09 -16.91 0.66
CA PRO A 228 -7.95 -17.40 1.44
C PRO A 228 -7.81 -18.93 1.54
N PRO A 229 -8.90 -19.74 1.64
CA PRO A 229 -8.76 -21.20 1.66
C PRO A 229 -8.11 -21.77 0.40
N MET A 230 -8.52 -21.30 -0.79
CA MET A 230 -7.90 -21.70 -2.07
C MET A 230 -6.44 -21.27 -2.13
N ARG A 231 -6.15 -20.02 -1.74
CA ARG A 231 -4.76 -19.50 -1.68
C ARG A 231 -3.86 -20.41 -0.83
N LYS A 232 -4.35 -20.86 0.32
CA LYS A 232 -3.60 -21.78 1.23
C LYS A 232 -3.28 -23.12 0.56
N ILE A 233 -4.24 -23.71 -0.18
CA ILE A 233 -4.06 -24.97 -0.91
C ILE A 233 -3.02 -24.79 -2.03
N LEU A 234 -3.16 -23.72 -2.83
CA LEU A 234 -2.23 -23.43 -3.92
C LEU A 234 -0.82 -23.20 -3.39
N GLN A 235 -0.68 -22.47 -2.28
CA GLN A 235 0.62 -22.18 -1.68
C GLN A 235 1.34 -23.46 -1.23
N LYS A 236 0.65 -24.40 -0.61
CA LYS A 236 1.24 -25.72 -0.26
C LYS A 236 1.74 -26.50 -1.48
N GLN A 237 1.07 -26.36 -2.63
CA GLN A 237 1.54 -27.00 -3.87
C GLN A 237 2.78 -26.30 -4.43
N ILE A 238 2.80 -24.97 -4.38
CA ILE A 238 3.96 -24.15 -4.78
C ILE A 238 5.19 -24.53 -3.95
N GLU A 239 5.04 -24.58 -2.62
CA GLU A 239 6.11 -24.97 -1.69
C GLU A 239 6.66 -26.39 -1.95
N LYS A 240 5.76 -27.35 -2.23
CA LYS A 240 6.19 -28.71 -2.62
C LYS A 240 6.98 -28.72 -3.94
N MET A 241 6.62 -27.86 -4.89
CA MET A 241 7.36 -27.74 -6.15
C MET A 241 8.73 -27.11 -5.92
N GLU A 242 8.82 -26.04 -5.10
CA GLU A 242 10.08 -25.43 -4.70
C GLU A 242 10.98 -26.48 -4.03
N ALA A 243 10.48 -27.18 -3.01
CA ALA A 243 11.26 -28.20 -2.28
C ALA A 243 11.76 -29.34 -3.18
N ARG A 244 11.03 -29.71 -4.23
CA ARG A 244 11.39 -30.82 -5.11
C ARG A 244 12.33 -30.44 -6.25
N TYR A 245 12.18 -29.23 -6.82
CA TYR A 245 12.83 -28.89 -8.08
C TYR A 245 13.76 -27.70 -7.99
N ALA A 246 13.67 -26.86 -6.96
CA ALA A 246 14.58 -25.72 -6.83
C ALA A 246 15.98 -26.21 -6.41
N LYS A 247 16.99 -25.54 -6.98
CA LYS A 247 18.39 -25.77 -6.64
C LYS A 247 19.00 -24.49 -6.09
N PRO A 248 19.93 -24.60 -5.12
CA PRO A 248 20.64 -23.44 -4.63
C PRO A 248 21.53 -22.87 -5.74
N ILE A 249 21.50 -21.54 -5.88
CA ILE A 249 22.43 -20.77 -6.69
C ILE A 249 22.91 -19.56 -5.89
N ARG A 250 24.13 -19.10 -6.17
CA ARG A 250 24.76 -17.93 -5.54
C ARG A 250 24.95 -16.84 -6.57
N ILE A 251 24.47 -15.65 -6.26
CA ILE A 251 24.56 -14.48 -7.14
C ILE A 251 25.45 -13.45 -6.47
N GLN A 252 26.57 -13.11 -7.12
CA GLN A 252 27.47 -12.06 -6.65
C GLN A 252 26.87 -10.67 -6.93
N ALA A 253 26.95 -9.81 -5.93
CA ALA A 253 26.69 -8.38 -6.04
C ALA A 253 28.00 -7.64 -5.78
N ARG A 254 28.63 -7.12 -6.84
CA ARG A 254 29.92 -6.44 -6.71
C ARG A 254 29.80 -5.11 -5.96
N SER A 255 28.67 -4.45 -6.04
CA SER A 255 28.43 -3.11 -5.45
C SER A 255 27.40 -3.12 -4.34
N GLY A 256 26.34 -3.92 -4.48
CA GLY A 256 25.34 -4.04 -3.41
C GLY A 256 24.12 -4.87 -3.77
N VAL A 257 23.40 -5.24 -2.71
CA VAL A 257 22.11 -5.93 -2.76
C VAL A 257 21.01 -4.99 -2.31
N VAL A 258 19.95 -4.84 -3.10
CA VAL A 258 18.76 -4.05 -2.75
C VAL A 258 17.60 -4.98 -2.37
N LEU A 259 17.19 -4.97 -1.09
CA LEU A 259 16.04 -5.72 -0.60
C LEU A 259 14.75 -4.93 -0.85
N SER A 260 13.86 -5.48 -1.68
CA SER A 260 12.57 -4.87 -2.05
C SER A 260 11.44 -5.91 -2.16
N ALA A 261 11.51 -6.94 -1.29
CA ALA A 261 10.63 -8.11 -1.29
C ALA A 261 9.24 -7.86 -0.68
N GLY A 262 8.91 -6.62 -0.29
CA GLY A 262 7.65 -6.24 0.32
C GLY A 262 7.64 -6.40 1.85
N GLY A 263 6.43 -6.33 2.44
CA GLY A 263 6.23 -6.47 3.89
C GLY A 263 5.96 -7.92 4.33
N PHE A 264 5.27 -8.07 5.48
CA PHE A 264 5.04 -9.39 6.08
C PHE A 264 3.56 -9.72 6.35
N ILE A 265 2.62 -9.02 5.70
CA ILE A 265 1.18 -9.21 5.99
C ILE A 265 0.67 -10.64 5.69
N ALA A 266 1.34 -11.40 4.83
CA ALA A 266 1.01 -12.80 4.56
C ALA A 266 1.55 -13.77 5.64
N ASN A 267 2.50 -13.35 6.46
CA ASN A 267 3.07 -14.12 7.55
C ASN A 267 2.27 -13.89 8.84
N ARG A 268 1.42 -14.85 9.20
CA ARG A 268 0.53 -14.73 10.36
C ARG A 268 1.26 -14.76 11.69
N GLU A 269 2.44 -15.35 11.75
CA GLU A 269 3.26 -15.43 12.96
C GLU A 269 3.86 -14.05 13.24
N LEU A 270 4.47 -13.41 12.26
CA LEU A 270 5.00 -12.05 12.40
C LEU A 270 3.89 -11.02 12.69
N VAL A 271 2.71 -11.14 12.05
CA VAL A 271 1.56 -10.28 12.39
C VAL A 271 1.08 -10.54 13.82
N ALA A 272 1.12 -11.79 14.28
CA ALA A 272 0.71 -12.14 15.65
C ALA A 272 1.71 -11.63 16.70
N GLU A 273 2.98 -11.56 16.35
CA GLU A 273 4.07 -11.07 17.20
C GLU A 273 4.05 -9.55 17.31
N HIS A 274 4.00 -8.85 16.17
CA HIS A 274 4.18 -7.41 16.14
C HIS A 274 2.89 -6.59 16.20
N ALA A 275 1.76 -7.15 15.74
CA ALA A 275 0.49 -6.41 15.63
C ALA A 275 -0.74 -7.32 15.85
N PRO A 276 -0.88 -7.94 17.04
CA PRO A 276 -1.92 -8.95 17.31
C PRO A 276 -3.36 -8.44 17.17
N GLN A 277 -3.60 -7.14 17.35
CA GLN A 277 -4.92 -6.49 17.22
C GLN A 277 -5.46 -6.51 15.78
N TYR A 278 -4.60 -6.70 14.78
CA TYR A 278 -4.98 -6.76 13.36
C TYR A 278 -5.32 -8.18 12.87
N ARG A 279 -5.37 -9.16 13.76
CA ARG A 279 -5.78 -10.53 13.41
C ARG A 279 -7.22 -10.54 12.92
N GLY A 280 -7.46 -11.15 11.77
CA GLY A 280 -8.82 -11.30 11.20
C GLY A 280 -9.06 -10.50 9.91
N GLY A 281 -8.23 -9.52 9.60
CA GLY A 281 -8.30 -8.79 8.35
C GLY A 281 -7.79 -9.59 7.14
N LEU A 282 -8.02 -9.06 5.95
CA LEU A 282 -7.59 -9.63 4.68
C LEU A 282 -6.16 -9.17 4.37
N ALA A 283 -5.22 -10.09 4.31
CA ALA A 283 -3.85 -9.78 3.88
C ALA A 283 -3.85 -9.32 2.41
N LEU A 284 -3.67 -8.00 2.19
CA LEU A 284 -3.65 -7.41 0.86
C LEU A 284 -2.21 -7.41 0.32
N GLY A 285 -1.90 -8.45 -0.43
CA GLY A 285 -0.59 -8.68 -1.02
C GLY A 285 -0.50 -10.07 -1.63
N THR A 286 0.64 -10.41 -2.16
CA THR A 286 0.92 -11.78 -2.62
C THR A 286 1.34 -12.68 -1.45
N ALA A 287 1.54 -13.96 -1.70
CA ALA A 287 2.12 -14.85 -0.71
C ALA A 287 3.61 -14.54 -0.44
N GLY A 288 4.24 -13.72 -1.29
CA GLY A 288 5.61 -13.24 -1.12
C GLY A 288 5.74 -12.04 -0.17
N ASP A 289 4.63 -11.45 0.29
CA ASP A 289 4.65 -10.48 1.40
C ASP A 289 4.78 -11.24 2.74
N ASP A 290 5.79 -12.11 2.84
CA ASP A 290 6.01 -13.07 3.94
C ASP A 290 7.07 -12.60 4.96
N GLY A 291 7.67 -11.44 4.75
CA GLY A 291 8.70 -10.87 5.62
C GLY A 291 10.11 -11.37 5.34
N SER A 292 10.31 -12.21 4.33
CA SER A 292 11.61 -12.82 4.04
C SER A 292 12.73 -11.79 3.79
N GLY A 293 12.42 -10.64 3.12
CA GLY A 293 13.38 -9.57 2.94
C GLY A 293 13.84 -8.93 4.26
N ILE A 294 12.88 -8.69 5.16
CA ILE A 294 13.15 -8.13 6.50
C ILE A 294 13.97 -9.14 7.31
N GLN A 295 13.57 -10.41 7.30
CA GLN A 295 14.28 -11.48 8.02
C GLN A 295 15.73 -11.68 7.52
N MET A 296 15.96 -11.59 6.21
CA MET A 296 17.34 -11.65 5.67
C MET A 296 18.18 -10.46 6.16
N GLY A 297 17.62 -9.26 6.23
CA GLY A 297 18.30 -8.10 6.78
C GLY A 297 18.61 -8.28 8.27
N THR A 298 17.63 -8.70 9.07
CA THR A 298 17.85 -8.92 10.52
C THR A 298 18.85 -10.03 10.81
N ALA A 299 18.93 -11.06 9.96
CA ALA A 299 19.91 -12.13 10.09
C ALA A 299 21.36 -11.65 9.96
N VAL A 300 21.60 -10.51 9.30
CA VAL A 300 22.93 -9.86 9.21
C VAL A 300 23.06 -8.64 10.12
N GLY A 301 22.19 -8.52 11.13
CA GLY A 301 22.27 -7.50 12.17
C GLY A 301 21.53 -6.18 11.86
N ALA A 302 20.68 -6.14 10.85
CA ALA A 302 19.92 -4.93 10.54
C ALA A 302 18.91 -4.58 11.65
N ALA A 303 18.74 -3.27 11.89
CA ALA A 303 17.69 -2.71 12.73
C ALA A 303 16.34 -2.73 12.00
N THR A 304 15.27 -2.84 12.77
CA THR A 304 13.88 -2.73 12.28
C THR A 304 13.12 -1.70 13.08
N ASP A 305 12.15 -1.03 12.45
CA ASP A 305 11.26 -0.12 13.16
C ASP A 305 9.84 -0.20 12.59
N LYS A 306 8.88 0.29 13.38
CA LYS A 306 7.44 0.40 13.07
C LYS A 306 6.77 -0.90 12.62
N LEU A 307 7.29 -2.07 13.06
CA LEU A 307 6.72 -3.38 12.70
C LEU A 307 5.30 -3.57 13.25
N SER A 308 4.92 -2.85 14.31
CA SER A 308 3.55 -2.84 14.85
C SER A 308 2.56 -2.05 13.96
N ASN A 309 3.06 -1.25 13.02
CA ASN A 309 2.22 -0.41 12.18
C ASN A 309 1.64 -1.22 11.01
N ILE A 310 0.33 -1.38 11.04
CA ILE A 310 -0.46 -1.98 9.96
C ILE A 310 -1.53 -0.99 9.54
N SER A 311 -1.61 -0.73 8.26
CA SER A 311 -2.77 -0.02 7.69
C SER A 311 -3.88 -1.01 7.40
N ALA A 312 -5.04 -0.78 8.01
CA ALA A 312 -6.26 -1.53 7.76
C ALA A 312 -7.32 -0.57 7.22
N TRP A 313 -7.99 -0.93 6.11
CA TRP A 313 -8.87 0.02 5.44
C TRP A 313 -10.33 -0.34 5.58
N ARG A 314 -11.10 0.50 6.24
CA ARG A 314 -12.55 0.46 6.18
C ARG A 314 -13.05 1.48 5.17
N PHE A 315 -13.33 0.99 3.95
CA PHE A 315 -13.92 1.82 2.92
C PHE A 315 -15.42 1.88 3.09
N ILE A 316 -15.93 3.09 3.36
CA ILE A 316 -17.35 3.41 3.32
C ILE A 316 -17.76 4.05 2.00
N VAL A 317 -16.80 4.49 1.21
CA VAL A 317 -16.99 5.10 -0.13
C VAL A 317 -16.22 4.33 -1.20
N PRO A 318 -16.73 4.21 -2.45
CA PRO A 318 -18.05 4.70 -2.92
C PRO A 318 -19.22 3.85 -2.40
N PRO A 319 -20.45 4.37 -2.31
CA PRO A 319 -20.94 5.66 -2.80
C PRO A 319 -20.56 6.84 -1.89
N SER A 320 -20.41 8.04 -2.47
CA SER A 320 -19.96 9.24 -1.74
C SER A 320 -20.96 9.73 -0.71
N ALA A 321 -22.23 9.40 -0.83
CA ALA A 321 -23.26 9.71 0.16
C ALA A 321 -22.86 9.26 1.57
N PHE A 322 -22.19 8.13 1.73
CA PHE A 322 -21.77 7.63 3.03
C PHE A 322 -20.71 8.49 3.75
N LEU A 323 -20.15 9.51 3.11
CA LEU A 323 -19.36 10.52 3.82
C LEU A 323 -20.20 11.27 4.85
N SER A 324 -21.52 11.34 4.64
CA SER A 324 -22.47 11.99 5.56
C SER A 324 -23.07 11.05 6.62
N SER A 325 -22.63 9.78 6.67
CA SER A 325 -23.02 8.84 7.72
C SER A 325 -22.28 9.12 9.04
N VAL A 326 -22.66 8.43 10.11
CA VAL A 326 -22.03 8.52 11.43
C VAL A 326 -21.50 7.15 11.82
N LEU A 327 -20.19 7.04 12.07
CA LEU A 327 -19.54 5.79 12.49
C LEU A 327 -19.50 5.73 14.02
N VAL A 328 -20.19 4.74 14.61
CA VAL A 328 -20.34 4.60 16.07
C VAL A 328 -19.73 3.29 16.58
N ASN A 329 -19.33 3.28 17.86
CA ASN A 329 -18.85 2.11 18.59
C ASN A 329 -20.00 1.39 19.34
N GLU A 330 -19.67 0.35 20.11
CA GLU A 330 -20.63 -0.42 20.92
C GLU A 330 -21.37 0.41 21.97
N LYS A 331 -20.77 1.53 22.41
CA LYS A 331 -21.40 2.48 23.34
C LYS A 331 -22.25 3.53 22.64
N GLY A 332 -22.46 3.40 21.35
CA GLY A 332 -23.20 4.38 20.52
C GLY A 332 -22.45 5.69 20.29
N ASN A 333 -21.20 5.82 20.75
CA ASN A 333 -20.40 7.02 20.58
C ASN A 333 -19.78 7.09 19.19
N ARG A 334 -19.77 8.28 18.60
CA ARG A 334 -19.08 8.55 17.35
C ARG A 334 -17.57 8.44 17.51
N MET A 335 -16.87 7.87 16.52
CA MET A 335 -15.46 7.52 16.63
C MET A 335 -14.50 8.44 15.86
N VAL A 336 -14.93 9.01 14.72
CA VAL A 336 -14.00 9.69 13.79
C VAL A 336 -14.77 10.59 12.82
N ASP A 337 -14.07 11.53 12.18
CA ASP A 337 -14.56 12.19 10.97
C ASP A 337 -14.61 11.20 9.80
N GLU A 338 -15.79 10.82 9.37
CA GLU A 338 -16.04 9.83 8.32
C GLU A 338 -15.62 10.31 6.92
N SER A 339 -15.30 11.59 6.77
CA SER A 339 -14.72 12.13 5.54
C SER A 339 -13.22 11.82 5.37
N ARG A 340 -12.56 11.32 6.41
CA ARG A 340 -11.17 10.87 6.34
C ARG A 340 -11.00 9.63 5.45
N TYR A 341 -9.76 9.35 5.07
CA TYR A 341 -9.46 8.14 4.30
C TYR A 341 -9.70 6.86 5.13
N GLY A 342 -10.10 5.79 4.46
CA GLY A 342 -10.50 4.54 5.11
C GLY A 342 -9.48 3.90 6.06
N ALA A 343 -8.19 4.26 5.96
CA ALA A 343 -7.17 3.84 6.93
C ALA A 343 -7.38 4.50 8.30
N ALA A 344 -7.78 5.77 8.34
CA ALA A 344 -8.11 6.46 9.60
C ALA A 344 -9.35 5.85 10.27
N LEU A 345 -10.34 5.46 9.47
CA LEU A 345 -11.53 4.76 9.97
C LEU A 345 -11.15 3.38 10.54
N GLY A 346 -10.32 2.63 9.81
CA GLY A 346 -9.80 1.35 10.26
C GLY A 346 -8.98 1.46 11.56
N TYR A 347 -8.17 2.50 11.68
CA TYR A 347 -7.38 2.77 12.89
C TYR A 347 -8.29 3.06 14.08
N ALA A 348 -9.25 3.99 13.94
CA ALA A 348 -10.21 4.33 15.00
C ALA A 348 -11.00 3.10 15.49
N MET A 349 -11.38 2.21 14.57
CA MET A 349 -12.05 0.96 14.94
C MET A 349 -11.13 -0.02 15.66
N ILE A 350 -9.92 -0.27 15.16
CA ILE A 350 -9.05 -1.37 15.64
C ILE A 350 -8.26 -0.93 16.87
N ALA A 351 -7.60 0.22 16.81
CA ALA A 351 -6.72 0.68 17.89
C ALA A 351 -7.49 1.20 19.11
N GLU A 352 -8.67 1.78 18.90
CA GLU A 352 -9.40 2.51 19.95
C GLU A 352 -10.72 1.83 20.34
N ASN A 353 -11.30 0.95 19.49
CA ASN A 353 -12.62 0.37 19.68
C ASN A 353 -12.67 -1.15 19.44
N SER A 354 -11.62 -1.88 19.77
CA SER A 354 -11.56 -3.36 19.72
C SER A 354 -11.95 -3.98 18.37
N GLY A 355 -11.80 -3.22 17.28
CA GLY A 355 -12.16 -3.65 15.93
C GLY A 355 -13.65 -3.57 15.62
N GLN A 356 -14.47 -3.01 16.48
CA GLN A 356 -15.92 -2.90 16.29
C GLN A 356 -16.33 -1.54 15.73
N GLY A 357 -17.39 -1.52 14.92
CA GLY A 357 -17.95 -0.30 14.37
C GLY A 357 -19.23 -0.51 13.57
N TRP A 358 -20.15 0.43 13.68
CA TRP A 358 -21.42 0.46 12.95
C TRP A 358 -21.59 1.78 12.25
N LEU A 359 -21.95 1.72 10.97
CA LEU A 359 -22.21 2.91 10.16
C LEU A 359 -23.71 3.23 10.22
N LEU A 360 -24.07 4.34 10.87
CA LEU A 360 -25.44 4.83 10.98
C LEU A 360 -25.80 5.68 9.76
N ALA A 361 -26.92 5.35 9.14
CA ALA A 361 -27.52 6.12 8.06
C ALA A 361 -29.05 6.15 8.21
N ASP A 362 -29.67 7.26 7.84
CA ASP A 362 -31.11 7.38 7.75
C ASP A 362 -31.64 7.01 6.35
N ALA A 363 -32.94 6.97 6.18
CA ALA A 363 -33.59 6.54 4.93
C ALA A 363 -33.20 7.40 3.72
N ASP A 364 -33.04 8.69 3.90
CA ASP A 364 -32.69 9.62 2.82
C ASP A 364 -31.26 9.38 2.36
N LEU A 365 -30.34 9.18 3.29
CA LEU A 365 -28.94 8.86 2.99
C LEU A 365 -28.81 7.50 2.28
N VAL A 366 -29.53 6.47 2.73
CA VAL A 366 -29.55 5.15 2.09
C VAL A 366 -30.12 5.23 0.67
N LYS A 367 -31.19 6.01 0.45
CA LYS A 367 -31.78 6.25 -0.87
C LYS A 367 -30.77 6.92 -1.81
N GLU A 368 -30.07 7.95 -1.33
CA GLU A 368 -29.04 8.63 -2.11
C GLU A 368 -27.88 7.69 -2.43
N ALA A 369 -27.36 6.95 -1.44
CA ALA A 369 -26.29 5.96 -1.64
C ALA A 369 -26.63 4.96 -2.74
N ARG A 370 -27.88 4.44 -2.74
CA ARG A 370 -28.33 3.53 -3.80
C ARG A 370 -28.37 4.18 -5.19
N SER A 371 -28.78 5.44 -5.29
CA SER A 371 -28.81 6.16 -6.56
C SER A 371 -27.42 6.36 -7.18
N GLN A 372 -26.39 6.47 -6.34
CA GLN A 372 -25.00 6.69 -6.75
C GLN A 372 -24.27 5.40 -7.21
N LEU A 373 -24.77 4.22 -6.86
CA LEU A 373 -24.07 2.95 -7.17
C LEU A 373 -23.76 2.77 -8.65
N GLY A 374 -24.70 3.13 -9.53
CA GLY A 374 -24.53 2.96 -10.99
C GLY A 374 -23.44 3.83 -11.60
N THR A 375 -23.16 4.99 -11.02
CA THR A 375 -22.28 6.02 -11.59
C THR A 375 -20.91 6.08 -10.91
N GLN A 376 -20.85 5.80 -9.60
CA GLN A 376 -19.64 5.99 -8.80
C GLN A 376 -18.84 4.69 -8.59
N THR A 377 -19.44 3.50 -8.79
CA THR A 377 -18.80 2.23 -8.47
C THR A 377 -18.32 1.47 -9.71
N MET A 378 -17.27 0.70 -9.54
CA MET A 378 -16.95 -0.42 -10.43
C MET A 378 -17.77 -1.64 -10.04
N TRP A 379 -17.85 -2.64 -10.92
CA TRP A 379 -18.69 -3.83 -10.71
C TRP A 379 -18.44 -4.52 -9.35
N PHE A 380 -17.19 -4.68 -8.92
CA PHE A 380 -16.87 -5.33 -7.65
C PHE A 380 -17.22 -4.46 -6.44
N GLN A 381 -17.01 -3.15 -6.52
CA GLN A 381 -17.43 -2.19 -5.48
C GLN A 381 -18.96 -2.16 -5.38
N ARG A 382 -19.66 -2.23 -6.52
CA ARG A 382 -21.12 -2.29 -6.56
C ARG A 382 -21.62 -3.53 -5.83
N VAL A 383 -21.05 -4.71 -6.11
CA VAL A 383 -21.41 -5.95 -5.41
C VAL A 383 -21.21 -5.81 -3.91
N GLN A 384 -20.08 -5.27 -3.47
CA GLN A 384 -19.79 -5.04 -2.04
C GLN A 384 -20.81 -4.08 -1.41
N ALA A 385 -21.06 -2.92 -2.04
CA ALA A 385 -21.99 -1.92 -1.53
C ALA A 385 -23.44 -2.44 -1.51
N GLU A 386 -23.88 -3.17 -2.54
CA GLU A 386 -25.21 -3.79 -2.56
C GLU A 386 -25.35 -4.88 -1.47
N THR A 387 -24.31 -5.66 -1.22
CA THR A 387 -24.32 -6.65 -0.13
C THR A 387 -24.41 -5.97 1.23
N LEU A 388 -23.66 -4.89 1.45
CA LEU A 388 -23.74 -4.08 2.66
C LEU A 388 -25.16 -3.53 2.85
N LEU A 389 -25.72 -2.90 1.82
CA LEU A 389 -27.04 -2.27 1.85
C LEU A 389 -28.22 -3.24 1.98
N ARG A 390 -28.04 -4.52 1.63
CA ARG A 390 -29.12 -5.53 1.66
C ARG A 390 -28.98 -6.56 2.78
N GLY A 391 -27.76 -6.91 3.17
CA GLY A 391 -27.51 -8.09 4.00
C GLY A 391 -26.80 -7.83 5.34
N GLU A 392 -26.05 -6.74 5.44
CA GLU A 392 -25.28 -6.42 6.66
C GLU A 392 -25.88 -5.25 7.45
N GLY A 393 -26.97 -4.64 6.93
CA GLY A 393 -27.69 -3.57 7.59
C GLY A 393 -28.92 -4.06 8.35
N VAL A 394 -29.05 -3.61 9.57
CA VAL A 394 -30.26 -3.77 10.39
C VAL A 394 -31.02 -2.47 10.37
N THR A 395 -32.33 -2.52 10.19
CA THR A 395 -33.19 -1.33 10.11
C THR A 395 -34.18 -1.26 11.26
N GLY A 396 -34.52 -0.06 11.70
CA GLY A 396 -35.51 0.21 12.73
C GLY A 396 -36.21 1.56 12.52
N ASN A 397 -37.42 1.72 13.03
CA ASN A 397 -38.16 2.98 12.93
C ASN A 397 -37.70 4.00 13.99
N THR A 398 -37.02 3.55 15.04
CA THR A 398 -36.39 4.40 16.04
C THR A 398 -34.92 4.04 16.24
N LEU A 399 -34.15 4.92 16.86
CA LEU A 399 -32.75 4.67 17.19
C LEU A 399 -32.60 3.54 18.21
N GLU A 400 -33.52 3.46 19.18
CA GLU A 400 -33.57 2.43 20.21
C GLU A 400 -33.80 1.05 19.57
N GLU A 401 -34.76 0.98 18.62
CA GLU A 401 -35.05 -0.28 17.92
C GLU A 401 -33.84 -0.80 17.16
N VAL A 402 -33.18 0.07 16.39
CA VAL A 402 -32.02 -0.36 15.59
C VAL A 402 -30.81 -0.68 16.45
N ALA A 403 -30.59 0.05 17.55
CA ALA A 403 -29.53 -0.21 18.50
C ALA A 403 -29.71 -1.55 19.20
N ALA A 404 -30.93 -1.86 19.68
CA ALA A 404 -31.26 -3.13 20.31
C ALA A 404 -31.02 -4.33 19.38
N LYS A 405 -31.32 -4.21 18.08
CA LYS A 405 -31.12 -5.27 17.09
C LYS A 405 -29.67 -5.65 16.86
N VAL A 406 -28.73 -4.71 17.05
CA VAL A 406 -27.28 -4.97 16.89
C VAL A 406 -26.54 -5.07 18.24
N GLY A 407 -27.23 -4.82 19.34
CA GLY A 407 -26.66 -4.98 20.69
C GLY A 407 -25.75 -3.85 21.14
N ILE A 408 -25.92 -2.63 20.60
CA ILE A 408 -25.20 -1.44 21.06
C ILE A 408 -26.02 -0.62 22.05
N ASP A 409 -25.38 0.29 22.80
CA ASP A 409 -26.06 1.17 23.75
C ASP A 409 -26.99 2.14 23.02
N ALA A 410 -28.29 1.98 23.24
CA ALA A 410 -29.33 2.79 22.64
C ALA A 410 -29.31 4.24 23.17
N ALA A 411 -29.03 4.44 24.47
CA ALA A 411 -28.96 5.76 25.06
C ALA A 411 -27.77 6.56 24.52
N GLY A 412 -26.60 5.91 24.41
CA GLY A 412 -25.41 6.51 23.80
C GLY A 412 -25.62 6.87 22.33
N LEU A 413 -26.30 5.98 21.55
CA LEU A 413 -26.62 6.25 20.17
C LEU A 413 -27.57 7.46 20.02
N ALA A 414 -28.63 7.50 20.84
CA ALA A 414 -29.58 8.61 20.84
C ALA A 414 -28.91 9.94 21.22
N ALA A 415 -28.04 9.94 22.24
CA ALA A 415 -27.27 11.12 22.65
C ALA A 415 -26.32 11.59 21.53
N THR A 416 -25.64 10.67 20.85
CA THR A 416 -24.76 10.97 19.72
C THR A 416 -25.53 11.63 18.57
N VAL A 417 -26.70 11.09 18.19
CA VAL A 417 -27.53 11.65 17.12
C VAL A 417 -28.10 13.00 17.50
N ALA A 418 -28.57 13.16 18.75
CA ALA A 418 -29.06 14.43 19.26
C ALA A 418 -27.98 15.52 19.18
N ALA A 419 -26.80 15.26 19.76
CA ALA A 419 -25.67 16.20 19.72
C ALA A 419 -25.24 16.56 18.29
N HIS A 420 -25.21 15.58 17.38
CA HIS A 420 -24.91 15.80 15.96
C HIS A 420 -25.97 16.71 15.31
N ASN A 421 -27.24 16.43 15.52
CA ASN A 421 -28.33 17.21 14.93
C ASN A 421 -28.42 18.61 15.54
N ASP A 422 -28.21 18.77 16.84
CA ASP A 422 -28.28 20.06 17.55
C ASP A 422 -27.13 20.98 17.10
N ALA A 423 -25.91 20.47 16.91
CA ALA A 423 -24.80 21.24 16.36
C ALA A 423 -25.11 21.77 14.95
N ILE A 424 -25.77 20.98 14.12
CA ILE A 424 -26.21 21.40 12.78
C ILE A 424 -27.27 22.54 12.87
N VAL A 425 -28.24 22.40 13.77
CA VAL A 425 -29.28 23.42 13.95
C VAL A 425 -28.69 24.72 14.51
N ALA A 426 -27.71 24.61 15.41
CA ALA A 426 -26.99 25.76 15.97
C ALA A 426 -26.01 26.42 14.99
N GLY A 427 -25.75 25.79 13.82
CA GLY A 427 -24.73 26.25 12.87
C GLY A 427 -23.30 26.10 13.40
N GLU A 428 -23.10 25.22 14.34
CA GLU A 428 -21.80 24.93 14.95
C GLU A 428 -20.97 24.00 14.06
N ALA A 429 -19.65 24.03 14.24
CA ALA A 429 -18.75 23.09 13.60
C ALA A 429 -19.02 21.66 14.10
N ASP A 430 -18.87 20.66 13.23
CA ASP A 430 -18.99 19.26 13.61
C ASP A 430 -17.97 18.89 14.72
N PRO A 431 -18.38 18.23 15.82
CA PRO A 431 -17.49 17.92 16.95
C PRO A 431 -16.28 17.08 16.59
N MET A 432 -16.36 16.26 15.52
CA MET A 432 -15.24 15.47 14.99
C MET A 432 -14.47 16.20 13.89
N GLY A 433 -14.85 17.46 13.59
CA GLY A 433 -14.23 18.26 12.56
C GLY A 433 -14.63 17.90 11.14
N LYS A 434 -15.72 17.13 10.92
CA LYS A 434 -16.21 16.81 9.59
C LYS A 434 -16.59 18.10 8.85
N PRO A 435 -16.14 18.30 7.59
CA PRO A 435 -16.49 19.47 6.80
C PRO A 435 -17.99 19.59 6.56
N ALA A 436 -18.52 20.83 6.56
CA ALA A 436 -19.93 21.11 6.35
C ALA A 436 -20.53 20.47 5.10
N ASP A 437 -19.72 20.30 4.03
CA ASP A 437 -20.13 19.64 2.78
C ASP A 437 -20.60 18.18 3.01
N PHE A 438 -20.14 17.54 4.07
CA PHE A 438 -20.42 16.14 4.42
C PHE A 438 -21.28 16.00 5.70
N VAL A 439 -21.69 17.11 6.30
CA VAL A 439 -22.53 17.09 7.50
C VAL A 439 -24.00 17.14 7.10
N ARG A 440 -24.79 16.16 7.54
CA ARG A 440 -26.24 16.09 7.32
C ARG A 440 -26.94 15.59 8.57
N PRO A 441 -28.15 16.09 8.88
CA PRO A 441 -28.89 15.59 10.04
C PRO A 441 -29.36 14.15 9.81
N VAL A 442 -29.39 13.37 10.88
CA VAL A 442 -29.93 12.00 10.92
C VAL A 442 -31.35 12.07 11.48
N ARG A 443 -32.37 12.06 10.62
CA ARG A 443 -33.77 12.37 11.02
C ARG A 443 -34.82 11.46 10.43
N THR A 444 -34.59 10.89 9.25
CA THR A 444 -35.63 10.21 8.47
C THR A 444 -35.62 8.71 8.70
N ALA A 445 -36.65 8.18 9.37
CA ALA A 445 -36.83 6.74 9.52
C ALA A 445 -37.15 6.04 8.16
N PRO A 446 -36.84 4.76 7.99
CA PRO A 446 -36.13 3.91 8.93
C PRO A 446 -34.64 4.23 9.03
N PHE A 447 -34.11 4.11 10.25
CA PHE A 447 -32.66 4.18 10.50
C PHE A 447 -32.00 2.84 10.19
N SER A 448 -30.76 2.88 9.73
CA SER A 448 -29.97 1.70 9.39
C SER A 448 -28.64 1.72 10.13
N LEU A 449 -28.24 0.60 10.72
CA LEU A 449 -26.90 0.36 11.23
C LEU A 449 -26.26 -0.77 10.41
N PHE A 450 -25.18 -0.43 9.73
CA PHE A 450 -24.39 -1.39 8.95
C PHE A 450 -23.17 -1.82 9.77
N ASP A 451 -23.03 -3.12 10.03
CA ASP A 451 -21.88 -3.67 10.73
C ASP A 451 -20.64 -3.62 9.82
N VAL A 452 -19.70 -2.73 10.14
CA VAL A 452 -18.44 -2.53 9.43
C VAL A 452 -17.24 -3.01 10.25
N SER A 453 -17.45 -3.77 11.31
CA SER A 453 -16.44 -4.29 12.23
C SER A 453 -15.36 -5.13 11.55
N LEU A 454 -14.21 -5.29 12.22
CA LEU A 454 -13.15 -6.21 11.82
C LEU A 454 -13.62 -7.66 12.03
N LYS A 455 -14.05 -8.29 10.97
CA LYS A 455 -14.46 -9.69 10.96
C LYS A 455 -13.99 -10.39 9.69
N LYS A 456 -13.86 -11.71 9.75
CA LYS A 456 -13.63 -12.52 8.56
C LYS A 456 -14.89 -12.48 7.69
N SER A 457 -14.87 -11.71 6.61
CA SER A 457 -15.96 -11.57 5.66
C SER A 457 -15.42 -11.78 4.24
N LEU A 458 -16.19 -12.48 3.42
CA LEU A 458 -15.91 -12.62 1.97
C LEU A 458 -16.48 -11.44 1.18
N THR A 459 -17.55 -10.84 1.70
CA THR A 459 -18.31 -9.78 1.03
C THR A 459 -17.86 -8.39 1.44
N ASN A 460 -17.46 -8.22 2.71
CA ASN A 460 -17.01 -6.95 3.27
C ASN A 460 -15.68 -7.13 4.04
N PRO A 461 -14.60 -7.60 3.38
CA PRO A 461 -13.32 -7.80 4.04
C PRO A 461 -12.72 -6.46 4.45
N LEU A 462 -11.84 -6.49 5.46
CA LEU A 462 -11.01 -5.35 5.85
C LEU A 462 -9.59 -5.60 5.36
N PRO A 463 -9.20 -5.02 4.21
CA PRO A 463 -7.87 -5.21 3.65
C PRO A 463 -6.80 -4.57 4.51
N MET A 464 -5.63 -5.20 4.63
CA MET A 464 -4.53 -4.72 5.45
C MET A 464 -3.18 -4.90 4.74
N LEU A 465 -2.23 -4.03 5.07
CA LEU A 465 -0.80 -4.19 4.73
C LEU A 465 0.09 -3.67 5.87
N THR A 466 1.30 -4.22 5.97
CA THR A 466 2.32 -3.78 6.92
C THR A 466 3.04 -2.54 6.40
N LEU A 467 3.46 -1.66 7.32
CA LEU A 467 4.08 -0.38 7.00
C LEU A 467 5.55 -0.30 7.46
N GLY A 468 5.92 -1.01 8.53
CA GLY A 468 7.29 -1.05 9.06
C GLY A 468 8.21 -2.02 8.31
N GLY A 469 9.50 -1.91 8.57
CA GLY A 469 10.55 -2.71 7.92
C GLY A 469 11.94 -2.45 8.49
N LEU A 470 12.96 -2.65 7.65
CA LEU A 470 14.36 -2.37 7.97
C LEU A 470 14.60 -0.86 8.09
N VAL A 471 15.40 -0.46 9.08
CA VAL A 471 15.87 0.93 9.17
C VAL A 471 16.93 1.17 8.11
N VAL A 472 16.81 2.29 7.43
CA VAL A 472 17.73 2.71 6.37
C VAL A 472 18.20 4.13 6.58
N ASP A 473 19.38 4.46 6.09
CA ASP A 473 19.78 5.84 5.88
C ASP A 473 18.87 6.51 4.86
N GLU A 474 18.28 7.64 5.22
CA GLU A 474 17.27 8.31 4.42
C GLU A 474 17.81 8.97 3.15
N GLY A 475 19.10 9.27 3.09
CA GLY A 475 19.76 9.83 1.91
C GLY A 475 20.12 8.77 0.87
N THR A 476 20.55 7.59 1.30
CA THR A 476 21.16 6.56 0.46
C THR A 476 20.30 5.30 0.28
N GLY A 477 19.49 4.95 1.29
CA GLY A 477 18.79 3.67 1.37
C GLY A 477 19.67 2.51 1.88
N GLU A 478 20.89 2.77 2.36
CA GLU A 478 21.73 1.76 3.03
C GLU A 478 21.06 1.30 4.32
N VAL A 479 21.07 -0.01 4.55
CA VAL A 479 20.46 -0.60 5.75
C VAL A 479 21.33 -0.31 6.96
N THR A 480 20.71 0.11 8.05
CA THR A 480 21.37 0.42 9.32
C THR A 480 21.31 -0.79 10.25
N SER A 481 22.42 -1.10 10.88
CA SER A 481 22.53 -2.15 11.91
C SER A 481 21.91 -1.74 13.24
N THR A 482 21.68 -2.69 14.13
CA THR A 482 21.23 -2.43 15.51
C THR A 482 22.21 -1.59 16.33
N ALA A 483 23.47 -1.47 15.89
CA ALA A 483 24.48 -0.59 16.47
C ALA A 483 24.47 0.83 15.89
N GLY A 484 23.56 1.14 14.94
CA GLY A 484 23.45 2.45 14.30
C GLY A 484 24.41 2.69 13.14
N ALA A 485 25.25 1.72 12.76
CA ALA A 485 26.16 1.82 11.62
C ALA A 485 25.53 1.25 10.35
N ALA A 486 25.88 1.77 9.18
CA ALA A 486 25.50 1.18 7.91
C ALA A 486 26.03 -0.25 7.76
N ILE A 487 25.26 -1.14 7.15
CA ILE A 487 25.71 -2.48 6.73
C ILE A 487 26.21 -2.34 5.29
N PRO A 488 27.54 -2.38 5.05
CA PRO A 488 28.09 -2.06 3.75
C PRO A 488 27.59 -3.02 2.66
N GLY A 489 27.17 -2.48 1.52
CA GLY A 489 26.65 -3.26 0.39
C GLY A 489 25.22 -3.74 0.54
N LEU A 490 24.50 -3.35 1.59
CA LEU A 490 23.10 -3.71 1.78
C LEU A 490 22.21 -2.46 1.73
N TYR A 491 21.19 -2.50 0.87
CA TYR A 491 20.19 -1.47 0.68
C TYR A 491 18.78 -2.05 0.86
N ALA A 492 17.81 -1.23 1.20
CA ALA A 492 16.42 -1.64 1.21
C ALA A 492 15.48 -0.54 0.67
N ALA A 493 14.34 -0.96 0.10
CA ALA A 493 13.36 -0.06 -0.48
C ALA A 493 11.92 -0.60 -0.40
N GLY A 494 10.95 0.31 -0.54
CA GLY A 494 9.53 -0.01 -0.44
C GLY A 494 9.18 -0.57 0.94
N ARG A 495 8.18 -1.47 1.01
CA ARG A 495 7.71 -2.02 2.29
C ARG A 495 8.67 -3.01 2.99
N THR A 496 9.85 -3.25 2.43
CA THR A 496 10.94 -3.94 3.13
C THR A 496 11.69 -2.99 4.05
N ALA A 497 11.62 -1.68 3.79
CA ALA A 497 12.27 -0.61 4.55
C ALA A 497 11.25 0.28 5.25
N VAL A 498 11.68 0.98 6.28
CA VAL A 498 10.99 2.16 6.82
C VAL A 498 11.07 3.27 5.78
N GLY A 499 9.96 3.94 5.51
CA GLY A 499 9.86 5.00 4.52
C GLY A 499 8.69 5.96 4.78
N ILE A 500 8.34 6.74 3.78
CA ILE A 500 7.31 7.79 3.83
C ILE A 500 5.96 7.29 4.35
N CYS A 501 5.56 6.07 3.99
CA CYS A 501 4.26 5.54 4.40
C CYS A 501 4.31 4.69 5.68
N SER A 502 5.40 4.69 6.45
CA SER A 502 5.56 3.75 7.58
C SER A 502 4.79 4.12 8.85
N ASN A 503 4.28 5.35 8.99
CA ASN A 503 3.41 5.74 10.10
C ASN A 503 1.92 5.57 9.75
N SER A 504 1.48 6.18 8.66
CA SER A 504 0.09 6.18 8.21
C SER A 504 0.01 5.98 6.71
N TYR A 505 -1.14 5.58 6.23
CA TYR A 505 -1.36 5.27 4.83
C TYR A 505 -2.50 6.07 4.22
N VAL A 506 -2.21 6.68 3.09
CA VAL A 506 -3.22 7.22 2.16
C VAL A 506 -3.08 6.52 0.81
N SER A 507 -4.16 6.49 0.02
CA SER A 507 -4.14 5.74 -1.24
C SER A 507 -3.09 6.26 -2.20
N GLY A 508 -2.21 5.38 -2.62
CA GLY A 508 -1.11 5.67 -3.53
C GLY A 508 0.21 6.03 -2.85
N LEU A 509 0.23 6.33 -1.55
CA LEU A 509 1.47 6.73 -0.85
C LEU A 509 2.50 5.59 -0.83
N SER A 510 2.07 4.34 -0.58
CA SER A 510 3.00 3.21 -0.59
C SER A 510 3.64 2.95 -1.97
N LEU A 511 2.90 3.16 -3.07
CA LEU A 511 3.48 3.03 -4.41
C LEU A 511 4.42 4.20 -4.74
N ALA A 512 4.09 5.41 -4.32
CA ALA A 512 4.97 6.57 -4.44
C ALA A 512 6.26 6.39 -3.64
N ASP A 513 6.15 5.93 -2.40
CA ASP A 513 7.30 5.59 -1.55
C ASP A 513 8.15 4.45 -2.15
N CYS A 514 7.52 3.41 -2.70
CA CYS A 514 8.22 2.35 -3.43
C CYS A 514 9.06 2.89 -4.60
N ILE A 515 8.53 3.84 -5.36
CA ILE A 515 9.23 4.44 -6.49
C ILE A 515 10.37 5.33 -5.98
N TYR A 516 10.10 6.20 -5.02
CA TYR A 516 11.06 7.12 -4.44
C TYR A 516 12.24 6.39 -3.79
N SER A 517 11.95 5.47 -2.85
CA SER A 517 12.97 4.71 -2.12
C SER A 517 13.71 3.72 -3.03
N GLY A 518 13.01 3.13 -4.01
CA GLY A 518 13.64 2.24 -5.00
C GLY A 518 14.67 2.97 -5.85
N ARG A 519 14.31 4.13 -6.41
CA ARG A 519 15.21 4.99 -7.19
C ARG A 519 16.43 5.39 -6.37
N ARG A 520 16.21 5.87 -5.15
CA ARG A 520 17.27 6.24 -4.21
C ARG A 520 18.25 5.07 -3.98
N ALA A 521 17.75 3.91 -3.55
CA ALA A 521 18.59 2.75 -3.24
C ALA A 521 19.34 2.22 -4.47
N GLY A 522 18.69 2.17 -5.64
CA GLY A 522 19.29 1.71 -6.90
C GLY A 522 20.40 2.63 -7.38
N GLY A 523 20.19 3.94 -7.35
CA GLY A 523 21.19 4.94 -7.73
C GLY A 523 22.42 4.90 -6.82
N HIS A 524 22.24 4.81 -5.50
CA HIS A 524 23.37 4.72 -4.55
C HIS A 524 24.13 3.39 -4.64
N ALA A 525 23.43 2.27 -4.79
CA ALA A 525 24.07 0.97 -4.99
C ALA A 525 24.95 0.96 -6.24
N ALA A 526 24.50 1.61 -7.34
CA ALA A 526 25.29 1.76 -8.57
C ALA A 526 26.47 2.72 -8.40
N GLY A 527 26.33 3.80 -7.63
CA GLY A 527 27.40 4.76 -7.37
C GLY A 527 28.64 4.11 -6.72
N ARG A 528 28.45 3.08 -5.89
CA ARG A 528 29.58 2.29 -5.35
C ARG A 528 30.34 1.52 -6.43
N ALA A 529 29.70 1.15 -7.55
CA ALA A 529 30.37 0.52 -8.68
C ALA A 529 31.38 1.46 -9.35
N GLN A 530 31.03 2.74 -9.46
CA GLN A 530 31.86 3.75 -10.10
C GLN A 530 33.04 4.21 -9.20
N ALA A 531 32.88 4.11 -7.89
CA ALA A 531 33.90 4.51 -6.91
C ALA A 531 35.04 3.47 -6.74
N ARG A 532 34.93 2.27 -7.34
CA ARG A 532 36.01 1.27 -7.31
C ARG A 532 37.14 1.64 -8.27
N PRO A 533 38.44 1.53 -7.85
CA PRO A 533 39.57 1.76 -8.74
C PRO A 533 39.53 0.79 -9.94
N ASP A 534 39.90 1.28 -11.12
CA ASP A 534 39.87 0.56 -12.41
C ASP A 534 40.62 -0.79 -12.49
N GLY A 535 41.32 -1.20 -11.43
CA GLY A 535 42.08 -2.45 -11.38
C GLY A 535 41.29 -3.75 -11.13
N GLU A 536 40.01 -3.69 -10.82
CA GLU A 536 39.18 -4.86 -10.50
C GLU A 536 38.03 -5.12 -11.52
N ARG A 537 38.03 -4.42 -12.64
CA ARG A 537 37.07 -4.76 -13.72
C ARG A 537 37.59 -5.98 -14.48
N PRO A 538 36.88 -7.13 -14.52
CA PRO A 538 37.27 -8.21 -15.41
C PRO A 538 37.17 -7.72 -16.85
N SER A 539 38.26 -7.85 -17.60
CA SER A 539 38.27 -7.70 -19.06
C SER A 539 37.22 -8.62 -19.65
N GLY A 540 36.28 -8.03 -20.44
CA GLY A 540 35.11 -8.66 -21.04
C GLY A 540 35.39 -9.87 -21.93
#